data_7137b89cebdae01eafec066101760a42
#
_entry.id   7137b89cebdae01eafec066101760a42
#
_cell.length_a   1.000
_cell.length_b   1.000
_cell.length_c   1.000
_cell.angle_alpha   90.00
_cell.angle_beta   90.00
_cell.angle_gamma   90.00
#
_symmetry.space_group_name_H-M   'P 1'
#
loop_
_entity.id
_entity.type
_entity.pdbx_description
1 polymer ?
#
loop_
_entity_poly.entity_id
_entity_poly.type
_entity_poly.pdbx_seq_one_letter_code
_entity_poly.pdbx_strand_id
1 'polypeptide(L)'
;MEAGQTDLLPIYLKTMKRITAILASLLLATSALCAQELTNFSFWGQKPVVSPEIQNDSVTFRLKADYATVVKLSGSWMPNPWGDTIDMKRGENNVWEVTIPLPEPEIYTYNFVADGVSVNDPQNVMVQRDGSRYLSMLLVDGERTENYKSANKRGTVSHPWYDSKILGINRRLT
;
A
#
# COMPACT_ATOMS: atom_id res chain seq x y z
N MET A 1 -43.28 -59.57 0.57
CA MET A 1 -42.00 -59.15 -0.01
C MET A 1 -41.81 -57.67 0.29
N GLU A 2 -41.36 -57.31 1.51
CA GLU A 2 -41.02 -55.92 1.89
C GLU A 2 -39.79 -55.98 2.80
N ALA A 3 -38.63 -56.25 2.23
CA ALA A 3 -37.39 -56.26 2.94
C ALA A 3 -36.30 -55.61 2.05
N GLY A 4 -36.30 -54.31 1.92
CA GLY A 4 -35.30 -53.63 1.10
C GLY A 4 -35.16 -52.11 1.33
N GLN A 5 -36.05 -51.50 2.12
CA GLN A 5 -36.11 -50.05 2.22
C GLN A 5 -35.51 -49.46 3.51
N THR A 6 -35.22 -50.26 4.50
CA THR A 6 -34.76 -49.82 5.83
C THR A 6 -33.24 -49.68 5.97
N ASP A 7 -32.43 -50.27 5.08
CA ASP A 7 -30.96 -50.26 5.22
C ASP A 7 -30.24 -49.09 4.52
N LEU A 8 -30.93 -48.35 3.65
CA LEU A 8 -30.32 -47.24 2.91
C LEU A 8 -30.32 -45.91 3.68
N LEU A 9 -31.23 -45.74 4.62
CA LEU A 9 -31.41 -44.51 5.38
C LEU A 9 -30.18 -44.12 6.25
N PRO A 10 -29.58 -45.06 7.01
CA PRO A 10 -28.39 -44.76 7.82
C PRO A 10 -27.16 -44.47 6.95
N ILE A 11 -27.03 -45.08 5.78
CA ILE A 11 -25.94 -44.83 4.83
C ILE A 11 -26.11 -43.44 4.24
N TYR A 12 -27.31 -43.07 3.85
CA TYR A 12 -27.65 -41.74 3.32
C TYR A 12 -27.39 -40.64 4.35
N LEU A 13 -27.81 -40.79 5.59
CA LEU A 13 -27.56 -39.86 6.69
C LEU A 13 -26.08 -39.69 7.00
N LYS A 14 -25.29 -40.78 6.96
CA LYS A 14 -23.84 -40.74 7.16
C LYS A 14 -23.13 -40.02 6.03
N THR A 15 -23.57 -40.20 4.80
CA THR A 15 -23.03 -39.51 3.62
C THR A 15 -23.37 -38.01 3.64
N MET A 16 -24.60 -37.65 3.98
CA MET A 16 -25.04 -36.27 4.14
C MET A 16 -24.23 -35.55 5.22
N LYS A 17 -24.02 -36.15 6.38
CA LYS A 17 -23.16 -35.57 7.43
C LYS A 17 -21.72 -35.31 6.97
N ARG A 18 -21.17 -36.23 6.17
CA ARG A 18 -19.82 -36.07 5.61
C ARG A 18 -19.75 -34.92 4.59
N ILE A 19 -20.74 -34.81 3.70
CA ILE A 19 -20.83 -33.74 2.72
C ILE A 19 -20.99 -32.40 3.43
N THR A 20 -21.83 -32.31 4.45
CA THR A 20 -22.02 -31.07 5.23
C THR A 20 -20.73 -30.65 5.96
N ALA A 21 -19.99 -31.63 6.52
CA ALA A 21 -18.72 -31.35 7.19
C ALA A 21 -17.65 -30.88 6.19
N ILE A 22 -17.59 -31.43 4.97
CA ILE A 22 -16.68 -31.02 3.92
C ILE A 22 -17.03 -29.60 3.43
N LEU A 23 -18.32 -29.31 3.23
CA LEU A 23 -18.77 -27.97 2.83
C LEU A 23 -18.50 -26.93 3.92
N ALA A 24 -18.72 -27.27 5.19
CA ALA A 24 -18.40 -26.40 6.31
C ALA A 24 -16.88 -26.14 6.44
N SER A 25 -16.05 -27.17 6.24
CA SER A 25 -14.59 -26.99 6.25
C SER A 25 -14.08 -26.16 5.06
N LEU A 26 -14.71 -26.29 3.89
CA LEU A 26 -14.40 -25.48 2.70
C LEU A 26 -14.78 -24.02 2.93
N LEU A 27 -15.93 -23.75 3.56
CA LEU A 27 -16.37 -22.39 3.90
C LEU A 27 -15.46 -21.73 4.93
N LEU A 28 -14.98 -22.49 5.93
CA LEU A 28 -14.00 -22.02 6.92
C LEU A 28 -12.63 -21.75 6.29
N ALA A 29 -12.21 -22.53 5.30
CA ALA A 29 -10.96 -22.31 4.60
C ALA A 29 -10.99 -21.05 3.72
N THR A 30 -12.14 -20.74 3.10
CA THR A 30 -12.29 -19.51 2.30
C THR A 30 -12.31 -18.25 3.16
N SER A 31 -12.86 -18.30 4.38
CA SER A 31 -12.83 -17.15 5.30
C SER A 31 -11.42 -16.84 5.84
N ALA A 32 -10.55 -17.84 5.95
CA ALA A 32 -9.15 -17.64 6.33
C ALA A 32 -8.33 -16.91 5.24
N LEU A 33 -8.72 -17.02 3.98
CA LEU A 33 -8.05 -16.32 2.86
C LEU A 33 -8.37 -14.81 2.81
N CYS A 34 -9.52 -14.38 3.32
CA CYS A 34 -9.88 -12.95 3.40
C CYS A 34 -9.27 -12.22 4.61
N ALA A 35 -8.69 -12.93 5.58
CA ALA A 35 -8.13 -12.34 6.79
C ALA A 35 -6.70 -11.79 6.63
N GLN A 36 -6.12 -11.89 5.43
CA GLN A 36 -4.72 -11.50 5.21
C GLN A 36 -4.50 -9.98 5.09
N GLU A 37 -5.54 -9.18 4.91
CA GLU A 37 -5.38 -7.73 4.89
C GLU A 37 -5.01 -7.13 6.25
N LEU A 38 -5.27 -7.82 7.35
CA LEU A 38 -4.95 -7.36 8.71
C LEU A 38 -3.50 -7.60 9.13
N THR A 39 -2.71 -8.37 8.37
CA THR A 39 -1.29 -8.62 8.70
C THR A 39 -0.38 -7.43 8.44
N ASN A 40 -0.82 -6.43 7.66
CA ASN A 40 -0.10 -5.16 7.55
C ASN A 40 -0.18 -4.31 8.83
N PHE A 41 -1.05 -4.65 9.77
CA PHE A 41 -1.16 -4.08 11.11
C PHE A 41 -0.33 -4.85 12.16
N SER A 42 0.78 -5.44 11.76
CA SER A 42 1.67 -6.12 12.69
C SER A 42 2.47 -5.10 13.51
N PHE A 43 1.86 -4.55 14.55
CA PHE A 43 2.55 -3.73 15.56
C PHE A 43 3.55 -4.53 16.42
N TRP A 44 3.67 -5.83 16.22
CA TRP A 44 4.44 -6.71 17.10
C TRP A 44 5.63 -7.31 16.34
N GLY A 45 6.80 -6.74 16.57
CA GLY A 45 8.07 -7.43 16.38
C GLY A 45 8.73 -7.42 14.99
N GLN A 46 8.15 -6.82 13.96
CA GLN A 46 8.86 -6.60 12.70
C GLN A 46 9.53 -5.24 12.70
N LYS A 47 10.79 -5.19 12.28
CA LYS A 47 11.47 -3.91 12.04
C LYS A 47 10.66 -3.13 10.99
N PRO A 48 10.34 -1.85 11.25
CA PRO A 48 9.64 -1.05 10.26
C PRO A 48 10.49 -0.95 8.99
N VAL A 49 9.84 -1.11 7.85
CA VAL A 49 10.47 -0.83 6.56
C VAL A 49 10.58 0.69 6.45
N VAL A 50 11.79 1.20 6.24
CA VAL A 50 12.04 2.63 6.04
C VAL A 50 12.12 2.89 4.54
N SER A 51 11.29 3.82 4.04
CA SER A 51 11.26 4.24 2.64
C SER A 51 10.64 5.64 2.52
N PRO A 52 11.21 6.54 1.73
CA PRO A 52 12.57 6.49 1.18
C PRO A 52 13.63 6.69 2.28
N GLU A 53 14.80 6.11 2.12
CA GLU A 53 15.92 6.29 3.03
C GLU A 53 17.09 6.93 2.29
N ILE A 54 17.42 8.18 2.65
CA ILE A 54 18.56 8.89 2.10
C ILE A 54 19.78 8.60 2.98
N GLN A 55 20.85 8.10 2.37
CA GLN A 55 22.13 7.86 3.02
C GLN A 55 23.26 8.35 2.11
N ASN A 56 24.01 9.35 2.59
CA ASN A 56 25.08 9.99 1.80
C ASN A 56 24.58 10.44 0.42
N ASP A 57 25.19 9.93 -0.64
CA ASP A 57 24.89 10.28 -2.03
C ASP A 57 23.93 9.29 -2.71
N SER A 58 23.12 8.61 -1.93
CA SER A 58 22.15 7.63 -2.46
C SER A 58 20.81 7.68 -1.74
N VAL A 59 19.77 7.21 -2.41
CA VAL A 59 18.45 7.00 -1.83
C VAL A 59 17.98 5.58 -2.11
N THR A 60 17.48 4.92 -1.07
CA THR A 60 16.94 3.57 -1.13
C THR A 60 15.44 3.61 -0.93
N PHE A 61 14.74 3.00 -1.86
CA PHE A 61 13.29 2.82 -1.82
C PHE A 61 12.97 1.37 -1.50
N ARG A 62 11.97 1.17 -0.63
CA ARG A 62 11.54 -0.18 -0.21
C ARG A 62 10.03 -0.29 -0.19
N LEU A 63 9.53 -1.41 -0.68
CA LEU A 63 8.13 -1.77 -0.64
C LEU A 63 7.97 -3.20 -0.14
N LYS A 64 7.21 -3.40 0.93
CA LYS A 64 6.77 -4.75 1.30
C LYS A 64 5.58 -5.15 0.44
N ALA A 65 5.77 -6.18 -0.40
CA ALA A 65 4.75 -6.68 -1.31
C ALA A 65 4.86 -8.21 -1.40
N ASP A 66 4.10 -8.90 -0.55
CA ASP A 66 4.23 -10.34 -0.32
C ASP A 66 3.90 -11.17 -1.58
N TYR A 67 2.95 -10.71 -2.37
CA TYR A 67 2.42 -11.44 -3.53
C TYR A 67 2.83 -10.86 -4.88
N ALA A 68 3.49 -9.71 -4.89
CA ALA A 68 3.94 -9.11 -6.15
C ALA A 68 4.97 -10.01 -6.85
N THR A 69 4.85 -10.12 -8.16
CA THR A 69 5.79 -10.84 -9.02
C THR A 69 6.84 -9.91 -9.62
N VAL A 70 6.47 -8.65 -9.85
CA VAL A 70 7.35 -7.59 -10.35
C VAL A 70 7.02 -6.29 -9.63
N VAL A 71 8.04 -5.62 -9.11
CA VAL A 71 7.90 -4.27 -8.56
C VAL A 71 8.92 -3.36 -9.23
N LYS A 72 8.48 -2.18 -9.62
CA LYS A 72 9.30 -1.15 -10.25
C LYS A 72 9.12 0.17 -9.53
N LEU A 73 10.13 1.01 -9.58
CA LEU A 73 10.10 2.40 -9.11
C LEU A 73 9.92 3.33 -10.32
N SER A 74 9.01 4.29 -10.22
CA SER A 74 8.84 5.41 -11.15
C SER A 74 9.00 6.71 -10.41
N GLY A 75 9.71 7.68 -10.98
CA GLY A 75 9.95 8.94 -10.31
C GLY A 75 10.19 10.10 -11.27
N SER A 76 9.85 11.31 -10.82
CA SER A 76 9.92 12.53 -11.66
C SER A 76 11.34 13.01 -11.99
N TRP A 77 12.37 12.41 -11.38
CA TRP A 77 13.78 12.67 -11.73
C TRP A 77 14.24 11.92 -12.97
N MET A 78 13.42 10.99 -13.49
CA MET A 78 13.76 10.20 -14.67
C MET A 78 13.62 11.00 -15.95
N PRO A 79 14.42 10.73 -17.00
CA PRO A 79 14.34 11.46 -18.27
C PRO A 79 12.94 11.45 -18.90
N ASN A 80 12.23 10.34 -18.79
CA ASN A 80 10.83 10.22 -19.17
C ASN A 80 9.98 9.78 -17.97
N PRO A 81 9.52 10.73 -17.13
CA PRO A 81 8.81 10.41 -15.88
C PRO A 81 7.50 9.63 -16.07
N TRP A 82 6.96 9.61 -17.29
CA TRP A 82 5.70 8.94 -17.63
C TRP A 82 5.87 7.52 -18.18
N GLY A 83 7.09 7.16 -18.54
CA GLY A 83 7.37 5.87 -19.16
C GLY A 83 8.52 5.09 -18.55
N ASP A 84 9.50 5.79 -17.96
CA ASP A 84 10.66 5.14 -17.39
C ASP A 84 10.36 4.52 -16.03
N THR A 85 10.95 3.36 -15.80
CA THR A 85 10.87 2.67 -14.51
C THR A 85 12.18 1.95 -14.21
N ILE A 86 12.48 1.76 -12.94
CA ILE A 86 13.63 0.98 -12.47
C ILE A 86 13.11 -0.29 -11.79
N ASP A 87 13.62 -1.44 -12.19
CA ASP A 87 13.27 -2.72 -11.58
C ASP A 87 13.79 -2.79 -10.14
N MET A 88 12.94 -3.21 -9.22
CA MET A 88 13.30 -3.45 -7.84
C MET A 88 13.66 -4.92 -7.62
N LYS A 89 14.53 -5.20 -6.68
CA LYS A 89 14.94 -6.55 -6.31
C LYS A 89 14.19 -7.02 -5.08
N ARG A 90 13.65 -8.23 -5.15
CA ARG A 90 12.99 -8.86 -4.00
C ARG A 90 14.04 -9.36 -3.03
N GLY A 91 13.99 -8.88 -1.80
CA GLY A 91 14.85 -9.27 -0.69
C GLY A 91 14.14 -10.18 0.32
N GLU A 92 14.69 -10.23 1.52
CA GLU A 92 14.11 -10.99 2.63
C GLU A 92 12.74 -10.43 3.05
N ASN A 93 11.88 -11.29 3.59
CA ASN A 93 10.54 -10.95 4.07
C ASN A 93 9.66 -10.26 3.03
N ASN A 94 9.91 -10.55 1.74
CA ASN A 94 9.19 -9.97 0.59
C ASN A 94 9.27 -8.44 0.51
N VAL A 95 10.36 -7.86 1.01
CA VAL A 95 10.67 -6.45 0.83
C VAL A 95 11.39 -6.27 -0.50
N TRP A 96 10.80 -5.50 -1.37
CA TRP A 96 11.40 -5.09 -2.64
C TRP A 96 12.22 -3.84 -2.42
N GLU A 97 13.41 -3.79 -2.99
CA GLU A 97 14.36 -2.70 -2.75
C GLU A 97 15.05 -2.28 -4.03
N VAL A 98 15.31 -0.98 -4.14
CA VAL A 98 16.21 -0.39 -5.13
C VAL A 98 16.93 0.81 -4.53
N THR A 99 18.23 0.90 -4.78
CA THR A 99 19.05 2.06 -4.42
C THR A 99 19.50 2.76 -5.68
N ILE A 100 19.32 4.07 -5.72
CA ILE A 100 19.75 4.92 -6.84
C ILE A 100 20.68 6.02 -6.32
N PRO A 101 21.53 6.63 -7.16
CA PRO A 101 22.22 7.85 -6.81
C PRO A 101 21.21 8.92 -6.39
N LEU A 102 21.55 9.72 -5.39
CA LEU A 102 20.70 10.80 -4.93
C LEU A 102 20.56 11.84 -6.06
N PRO A 103 19.33 12.17 -6.49
CA PRO A 103 19.12 13.25 -7.46
C PRO A 103 19.55 14.62 -6.92
N GLU A 104 19.67 15.60 -7.81
CA GLU A 104 19.94 16.99 -7.42
C GLU A 104 18.91 17.50 -6.40
N PRO A 105 19.30 18.48 -5.54
CA PRO A 105 18.39 19.05 -4.54
C PRO A 105 17.11 19.62 -5.13
N GLU A 106 15.99 18.94 -4.91
CA GLU A 106 14.67 19.31 -5.42
C GLU A 106 13.56 18.49 -4.70
N ILE A 107 12.31 18.83 -4.97
CA ILE A 107 11.16 18.00 -4.60
C ILE A 107 10.78 17.14 -5.79
N TYR A 108 10.81 15.84 -5.56
CA TYR A 108 10.41 14.86 -6.56
C TYR A 108 9.15 14.12 -6.13
N THR A 109 8.41 13.61 -7.10
CA THR A 109 7.31 12.69 -6.86
C THR A 109 7.68 11.30 -7.39
N TYR A 110 7.19 10.27 -6.71
CA TYR A 110 7.41 8.88 -7.12
C TYR A 110 6.26 7.98 -6.70
N ASN A 111 6.21 6.83 -7.33
CA ASN A 111 5.38 5.69 -6.90
C ASN A 111 6.05 4.38 -7.26
N PHE A 112 5.57 3.33 -6.63
CA PHE A 112 5.87 1.97 -7.05
C PHE A 112 4.86 1.50 -8.10
N VAL A 113 5.29 0.58 -8.95
CA VAL A 113 4.43 -0.13 -9.89
C VAL A 113 4.55 -1.60 -9.57
N ALA A 114 3.55 -2.15 -8.87
CA ALA A 114 3.49 -3.54 -8.49
C ALA A 114 2.55 -4.28 -9.44
N ASP A 115 3.07 -5.24 -10.20
CA ASP A 115 2.34 -6.02 -11.21
C ASP A 115 1.47 -5.15 -12.14
N GLY A 116 2.01 -3.98 -12.54
CA GLY A 116 1.33 -3.02 -13.41
C GLY A 116 0.41 -2.03 -12.70
N VAL A 117 0.22 -2.14 -11.39
CA VAL A 117 -0.61 -1.22 -10.60
C VAL A 117 0.27 -0.19 -9.91
N SER A 118 -0.09 1.10 -10.06
CA SER A 118 0.59 2.20 -9.38
C SER A 118 0.19 2.24 -7.91
N VAL A 119 1.18 2.24 -7.02
CA VAL A 119 1.02 2.20 -5.56
C VAL A 119 1.87 3.30 -4.94
N ASN A 120 1.27 4.09 -4.05
CA ASN A 120 2.03 5.04 -3.23
C ASN A 120 2.91 4.29 -2.25
N ASP A 121 3.97 4.95 -1.79
CA ASP A 121 4.79 4.40 -0.71
C ASP A 121 4.02 4.44 0.62
N PRO A 122 3.68 3.28 1.20
CA PRO A 122 2.92 3.24 2.44
C PRO A 122 3.75 3.65 3.67
N GLN A 123 5.08 3.75 3.53
CA GLN A 123 5.97 4.16 4.60
C GLN A 123 6.27 5.67 4.56
N ASN A 124 5.88 6.35 3.49
CA ASN A 124 6.11 7.78 3.33
C ASN A 124 4.83 8.58 3.58
N VAL A 125 4.84 9.39 4.63
CA VAL A 125 3.71 10.27 4.97
C VAL A 125 3.67 11.54 4.11
N MET A 126 4.77 11.84 3.40
CA MET A 126 4.84 13.00 2.52
C MET A 126 4.23 12.66 1.17
N VAL A 127 3.09 13.26 0.90
CA VAL A 127 2.36 13.05 -0.36
C VAL A 127 1.99 14.38 -1.00
N GLN A 128 2.02 14.41 -2.32
CA GLN A 128 1.51 15.50 -3.13
C GLN A 128 0.22 15.07 -3.81
N ARG A 129 -0.79 15.93 -3.76
CA ARG A 129 -2.02 15.73 -4.52
C ARG A 129 -1.80 16.18 -5.97
N ASP A 130 -2.10 15.30 -6.90
CA ASP A 130 -2.09 15.58 -8.33
C ASP A 130 -3.47 15.25 -8.93
N GLY A 131 -4.32 16.26 -9.04
CA GLY A 131 -5.70 16.10 -9.47
C GLY A 131 -6.49 15.21 -8.50
N SER A 132 -6.89 14.03 -8.96
CA SER A 132 -7.66 13.05 -8.19
C SER A 132 -6.80 12.00 -7.47
N ARG A 133 -5.49 12.00 -7.69
CA ARG A 133 -4.55 11.02 -7.13
C ARG A 133 -3.56 11.68 -6.17
N TYR A 134 -2.87 10.85 -5.40
CA TYR A 134 -1.74 11.25 -4.58
C TYR A 134 -0.47 10.58 -5.12
N LEU A 135 0.66 11.26 -4.99
CA LEU A 135 1.99 10.78 -5.32
C LEU A 135 2.85 10.89 -4.07
N SER A 136 3.71 9.91 -3.83
CA SER A 136 4.71 9.99 -2.76
C SER A 136 5.76 11.03 -3.09
N MET A 137 6.28 11.74 -2.09
CA MET A 137 7.26 12.80 -2.28
C MET A 137 8.64 12.36 -1.79
N LEU A 138 9.66 12.67 -2.57
CA LEU A 138 11.05 12.64 -2.15
C LEU A 138 11.56 14.07 -2.04
N LEU A 139 11.95 14.49 -0.85
CA LEU A 139 12.59 15.78 -0.61
C LEU A 139 14.10 15.55 -0.52
N VAL A 140 14.84 16.09 -1.48
CA VAL A 140 16.30 16.10 -1.46
C VAL A 140 16.76 17.47 -0.99
N ASP A 141 17.45 17.48 0.16
CA ASP A 141 17.88 18.71 0.83
C ASP A 141 18.85 19.52 -0.01
N GLY A 142 18.64 20.84 -0.03
CA GLY A 142 19.50 21.81 -0.68
C GLY A 142 18.88 23.21 -0.73
N GLU A 143 19.50 24.13 -1.44
CA GLU A 143 19.07 25.53 -1.50
C GLU A 143 17.60 25.66 -1.99
N ARG A 144 17.22 24.89 -3.01
CA ARG A 144 15.85 24.94 -3.57
C ARG A 144 14.78 24.41 -2.63
N THR A 145 15.16 23.57 -1.69
CA THR A 145 14.23 22.89 -0.77
C THR A 145 14.25 23.46 0.65
N GLU A 146 15.00 24.54 0.88
CA GLU A 146 15.14 25.16 2.19
C GLU A 146 13.79 25.51 2.84
N ASN A 147 12.84 25.98 2.06
CA ASN A 147 11.49 26.35 2.53
C ASN A 147 10.64 25.17 2.99
N TYR A 148 11.03 23.94 2.67
CA TYR A 148 10.33 22.72 3.08
C TYR A 148 10.88 22.08 4.35
N LYS A 149 11.97 22.61 4.88
CA LYS A 149 12.51 22.17 6.16
C LYS A 149 11.61 22.61 7.30
N SER A 150 11.59 21.81 8.35
CA SER A 150 10.83 22.14 9.56
C SER A 150 11.30 23.46 10.16
N ALA A 151 10.39 24.41 10.28
CA ALA A 151 10.68 25.69 10.92
C ALA A 151 10.83 25.51 12.44
N ASN A 152 11.76 26.28 13.05
CA ASN A 152 11.94 26.33 14.49
C ASN A 152 10.74 26.97 15.22
N LYS A 153 10.08 27.91 14.54
CA LYS A 153 8.85 28.54 15.03
C LYS A 153 7.68 28.08 14.18
N ARG A 154 6.61 27.63 14.81
CA ARG A 154 5.43 27.10 14.14
C ARG A 154 4.22 27.98 14.48
N GLY A 155 3.38 28.25 13.50
CA GLY A 155 2.07 28.87 13.66
C GLY A 155 0.97 27.80 13.76
N THR A 156 -0.27 28.29 13.85
CA THR A 156 -1.47 27.47 13.77
C THR A 156 -2.07 27.59 12.38
N VAL A 157 -2.40 26.45 11.76
CA VAL A 157 -3.20 26.43 10.54
C VAL A 157 -4.63 26.11 10.94
N SER A 158 -5.56 27.00 10.55
CA SER A 158 -6.99 26.81 10.82
C SER A 158 -7.71 26.48 9.52
N HIS A 159 -8.64 25.52 9.59
CA HIS A 159 -9.49 25.10 8.48
C HIS A 159 -10.96 25.37 8.84
N PRO A 160 -11.42 26.66 8.85
CA PRO A 160 -12.80 26.97 9.19
C PRO A 160 -13.77 26.48 8.11
N TRP A 161 -14.88 25.93 8.55
CA TRP A 161 -16.00 25.61 7.70
C TRP A 161 -16.98 26.79 7.70
N TYR A 162 -17.59 27.07 6.56
CA TYR A 162 -18.61 28.08 6.44
C TYR A 162 -19.70 27.65 5.44
N ASP A 163 -20.90 28.15 5.64
CA ASP A 163 -22.02 27.92 4.75
C ASP A 163 -21.93 28.90 3.56
N SER A 164 -21.72 28.35 2.38
CA SER A 164 -21.74 29.15 1.17
C SER A 164 -23.19 29.32 0.68
N LYS A 165 -23.80 30.47 0.96
CA LYS A 165 -25.16 30.79 0.55
C LYS A 165 -25.34 30.79 -0.98
N ILE A 166 -24.27 31.14 -1.72
CA ILE A 166 -24.29 31.19 -3.20
C ILE A 166 -24.28 29.79 -3.79
N LEU A 167 -23.50 28.86 -3.20
CA LEU A 167 -23.34 27.50 -3.71
C LEU A 167 -24.29 26.49 -3.05
N GLY A 168 -24.98 26.88 -1.97
CA GLY A 168 -25.86 25.98 -1.24
C GLY A 168 -25.18 24.80 -0.53
N ILE A 169 -23.87 24.87 -0.32
CA ILE A 169 -23.07 23.81 0.31
C ILE A 169 -22.09 24.39 1.33
N ASN A 170 -21.71 23.58 2.31
CA ASN A 170 -20.64 23.90 3.23
C ASN A 170 -19.28 23.83 2.55
N ARG A 171 -18.43 24.80 2.80
CA ARG A 171 -17.07 24.89 2.26
C ARG A 171 -16.05 25.09 3.36
N ARG A 172 -14.83 24.64 3.11
CA ARG A 172 -13.67 24.81 3.97
C ARG A 172 -12.70 25.80 3.34
N LEU A 173 -12.20 26.71 4.14
CA LEU A 173 -11.03 27.54 3.84
C LEU A 173 -9.77 26.85 4.38
N THR A 174 -8.64 27.12 3.72
CA THR A 174 -7.30 26.73 4.21
C THR A 174 -6.39 27.92 4.09
#